data_6af73f2b7ea7584e047df10cfff3aac0
#
_entry.id   6af73f2b7ea7584e047df10cfff3aac0
#
_cell.length_a   1.000
_cell.length_b   1.000
_cell.length_c   1.000
_cell.angle_alpha   90.00
_cell.angle_beta   90.00
_cell.angle_gamma   90.00
#
_symmetry.space_group_name_H-M   'P 1'
#
loop_
_entity.id
_entity.type
_entity.pdbx_description
1 polymer ?
#
loop_
_entity_poly.entity_id
_entity_poly.type
_entity_poly.pdbx_seq_one_letter_code
_entity_poly.pdbx_strand_id
1 'polypeptide(L)'
;MLFNRRDFGKLALAATPLIGARGAKMIDSKFHGVRIGAITYSFNRIASPDPEAIIRAYVEIGLGEAELMSNHCEALAGAPAVARGAGRGVTLTAEQQAERQAQQEQLRAWRAASSAATWKGVRKKFNDAGIKVTILCYNMSDSMKDEDIEYGFSMAAGLGVEAISTSTTLTMAKRIAPVADHHKLLVGYHGHDATNDPNQTATLESYATLMAYGKYNGVNLDIGHFTAANYDAVAFIKEHHAKITNLHVKDMKRDHGTYTPFGQGDTPIKGVLQLLKKEKYDFPGNIELEYRFPPESNLIAEMKTCLDYCKNCLA
;
A
#
# COMPACT_ATOMS: atom_id res chain seq x y z
N MET A 1 -9.40 51.97 -21.67
CA MET A 1 -9.75 52.15 -20.24
C MET A 1 -8.68 51.46 -19.42
N LEU A 2 -7.87 52.25 -18.71
CA LEU A 2 -6.75 51.77 -17.92
C LEU A 2 -7.26 51.34 -16.53
N PHE A 3 -7.07 50.07 -16.16
CA PHE A 3 -7.41 49.61 -14.83
C PHE A 3 -6.35 50.08 -13.81
N ASN A 4 -6.83 50.75 -12.77
CA ASN A 4 -6.01 51.40 -11.74
C ASN A 4 -5.70 50.43 -10.60
N ARG A 5 -4.45 50.46 -10.10
CA ARG A 5 -3.83 49.57 -9.09
C ARG A 5 -4.41 49.65 -7.67
N ARG A 6 -5.58 50.17 -7.44
CA ARG A 6 -6.18 50.40 -6.10
C ARG A 6 -7.36 49.52 -5.73
N ASP A 7 -7.79 48.58 -6.59
CA ASP A 7 -8.94 47.71 -6.31
C ASP A 7 -8.61 46.29 -5.80
N PHE A 8 -7.36 46.05 -5.42
CA PHE A 8 -6.90 44.76 -4.86
C PHE A 8 -6.95 44.68 -3.31
N GLY A 9 -7.82 45.41 -2.69
CA GLY A 9 -7.82 45.52 -1.22
C GLY A 9 -9.17 45.30 -0.55
N LYS A 10 -9.99 44.32 -0.96
CA LYS A 10 -11.17 43.89 -0.17
C LYS A 10 -11.62 42.48 -0.52
N LEU A 11 -10.74 41.49 -0.50
CA LEU A 11 -11.20 40.14 -0.22
C LEU A 11 -11.12 39.94 1.30
N ALA A 12 -12.25 40.10 1.95
CA ALA A 12 -12.42 39.70 3.33
C ALA A 12 -12.12 38.20 3.44
N LEU A 13 -11.04 37.85 4.14
CA LEU A 13 -10.87 36.50 4.68
C LEU A 13 -12.05 36.26 5.61
N ALA A 14 -13.06 35.53 5.17
CA ALA A 14 -14.00 34.87 6.04
C ALA A 14 -13.18 33.87 6.88
N ALA A 15 -12.85 34.23 8.11
CA ALA A 15 -12.36 33.33 9.11
C ALA A 15 -13.45 32.29 9.35
N THR A 16 -13.30 31.12 8.72
CA THR A 16 -14.06 29.94 9.08
C THR A 16 -13.74 29.64 10.55
N PRO A 17 -14.72 29.55 11.46
CA PRO A 17 -14.43 29.21 12.83
C PRO A 17 -13.74 27.84 12.85
N LEU A 18 -12.61 27.73 13.56
CA LEU A 18 -12.05 26.45 13.98
C LEU A 18 -13.14 25.70 14.76
N ILE A 19 -13.89 24.86 14.07
CA ILE A 19 -14.74 23.85 14.70
C ILE A 19 -13.76 22.94 15.44
N GLY A 20 -13.86 22.94 16.76
CA GLY A 20 -13.02 22.12 17.63
C GLY A 20 -12.98 20.67 17.12
N ALA A 21 -11.78 20.13 17.03
CA ALA A 21 -11.47 18.83 16.46
C ALA A 21 -12.19 17.69 17.21
N ARG A 22 -13.44 17.46 16.89
CA ARG A 22 -14.02 16.11 16.98
C ARG A 22 -13.42 15.36 15.79
N GLY A 23 -12.60 14.33 16.05
CA GLY A 23 -12.07 13.47 15.01
C GLY A 23 -13.19 13.07 14.05
N ALA A 24 -12.92 13.07 12.75
CA ALA A 24 -13.92 12.69 11.77
C ALA A 24 -14.47 11.30 12.11
N LYS A 25 -15.76 11.09 11.83
CA LYS A 25 -16.34 9.74 11.95
C LYS A 25 -15.55 8.82 10.99
N MET A 26 -15.16 7.63 11.49
CA MET A 26 -14.48 6.65 10.65
C MET A 26 -15.33 6.33 9.41
N ILE A 27 -14.67 6.32 8.27
CA ILE A 27 -15.29 5.91 7.01
C ILE A 27 -15.54 4.41 7.09
N ASP A 28 -16.78 3.99 6.90
CA ASP A 28 -17.13 2.57 6.89
C ASP A 28 -16.92 2.02 5.48
N SER A 29 -15.87 1.24 5.32
CA SER A 29 -15.60 0.45 4.10
C SER A 29 -15.63 -1.06 4.38
N LYS A 30 -16.38 -1.48 5.41
CA LYS A 30 -16.69 -2.88 5.73
C LYS A 30 -18.05 -3.25 5.16
N PHE A 31 -18.08 -3.97 4.04
CA PHE A 31 -19.29 -4.34 3.34
C PHE A 31 -19.67 -5.80 3.64
N HIS A 32 -20.86 -6.03 4.20
CA HIS A 32 -21.34 -7.36 4.60
C HIS A 32 -20.33 -8.15 5.46
N GLY A 33 -19.56 -7.43 6.29
CA GLY A 33 -18.55 -8.03 7.16
C GLY A 33 -17.14 -8.14 6.55
N VAL A 34 -16.98 -7.87 5.25
CA VAL A 34 -15.67 -7.90 4.55
C VAL A 34 -15.06 -6.50 4.54
N ARG A 35 -13.82 -6.41 5.00
CA ARG A 35 -13.02 -5.17 5.03
C ARG A 35 -12.47 -4.91 3.63
N ILE A 36 -12.79 -3.75 3.04
CA ILE A 36 -12.25 -3.30 1.75
C ILE A 36 -11.44 -2.03 1.97
N GLY A 37 -10.17 -2.10 1.64
CA GLY A 37 -9.23 -0.98 1.66
C GLY A 37 -8.60 -0.76 0.29
N ALA A 38 -7.50 -0.04 0.28
CA ALA A 38 -6.63 0.05 -0.87
C ALA A 38 -5.17 0.17 -0.43
N ILE A 39 -4.25 -0.23 -1.31
CA ILE A 39 -2.84 0.10 -1.15
C ILE A 39 -2.55 1.47 -1.75
N THR A 40 -1.78 2.31 -1.04
CA THR A 40 -1.47 3.65 -1.51
C THR A 40 -0.55 3.68 -2.74
N TYR A 41 0.01 2.54 -3.13
CA TYR A 41 0.70 2.36 -4.42
C TYR A 41 -0.18 2.80 -5.60
N SER A 42 -1.45 2.46 -5.58
CA SER A 42 -2.44 2.86 -6.59
C SER A 42 -2.50 4.37 -6.81
N PHE A 43 -2.09 5.16 -5.83
CA PHE A 43 -2.15 6.62 -5.83
C PHE A 43 -0.81 7.31 -6.14
N ASN A 44 0.22 6.57 -6.55
CA ASN A 44 1.56 7.11 -6.84
C ASN A 44 1.57 8.33 -7.77
N ARG A 45 0.60 8.40 -8.71
CA ARG A 45 0.51 9.50 -9.70
C ARG A 45 0.08 10.83 -9.09
N ILE A 46 -0.63 10.81 -7.95
CA ILE A 46 -1.13 12.01 -7.28
C ILE A 46 -0.37 12.35 -6.00
N ALA A 47 0.47 11.43 -5.51
CA ALA A 47 1.22 11.60 -4.27
C ALA A 47 2.35 12.64 -4.36
N SER A 48 2.76 13.03 -5.55
CA SER A 48 3.83 14.00 -5.76
C SER A 48 3.34 15.15 -6.65
N PRO A 49 3.54 16.41 -6.27
CA PRO A 49 4.33 16.87 -5.10
C PRO A 49 3.55 16.92 -3.78
N ASP A 50 2.27 16.54 -3.76
CA ASP A 50 1.40 16.67 -2.60
C ASP A 50 1.03 15.30 -2.00
N PRO A 51 1.74 14.84 -0.95
CA PRO A 51 1.47 13.54 -0.34
C PRO A 51 0.10 13.47 0.35
N GLU A 52 -0.49 14.61 0.77
CA GLU A 52 -1.83 14.64 1.38
C GLU A 52 -2.96 14.42 0.37
N ALA A 53 -2.67 14.52 -0.94
CA ALA A 53 -3.61 14.16 -2.00
C ALA A 53 -4.11 12.70 -1.86
N ILE A 54 -3.28 11.80 -1.32
CA ILE A 54 -3.67 10.41 -1.02
C ILE A 54 -4.83 10.39 -0.02
N ILE A 55 -4.70 11.11 1.09
CA ILE A 55 -5.73 11.15 2.16
C ILE A 55 -7.04 11.70 1.59
N ARG A 56 -6.97 12.80 0.83
CA ARG A 56 -8.15 13.38 0.18
C ARG A 56 -8.81 12.41 -0.80
N ALA A 57 -8.01 11.66 -1.57
CA ALA A 57 -8.51 10.64 -2.49
C ALA A 57 -9.27 9.52 -1.76
N TYR A 58 -8.73 9.00 -0.65
CA TYR A 58 -9.42 8.00 0.17
C TYR A 58 -10.78 8.49 0.67
N VAL A 59 -10.83 9.73 1.19
CA VAL A 59 -12.08 10.36 1.63
C VAL A 59 -13.08 10.47 0.48
N GLU A 60 -12.64 10.96 -0.70
CA GLU A 60 -13.49 11.14 -1.87
C GLU A 60 -14.03 9.83 -2.44
N ILE A 61 -13.24 8.74 -2.37
CA ILE A 61 -13.64 7.41 -2.81
C ILE A 61 -14.55 6.74 -1.79
N GLY A 62 -14.39 7.05 -0.50
CA GLY A 62 -15.11 6.42 0.60
C GLY A 62 -14.39 5.17 1.14
N LEU A 63 -13.05 5.18 1.15
CA LEU A 63 -12.22 4.11 1.68
C LEU A 63 -11.80 4.42 3.13
N GLY A 64 -12.16 3.56 4.06
CA GLY A 64 -11.86 3.69 5.50
C GLY A 64 -10.62 2.92 5.96
N GLU A 65 -10.02 2.10 5.12
CA GLU A 65 -8.82 1.31 5.45
C GLU A 65 -7.72 1.51 4.42
N ALA A 66 -6.48 1.65 4.90
CA ALA A 66 -5.31 1.89 4.05
C ALA A 66 -4.17 0.92 4.34
N GLU A 67 -3.61 0.36 3.28
CA GLU A 67 -2.25 -0.16 3.26
C GLU A 67 -1.33 0.95 2.79
N LEU A 68 -0.49 1.45 3.70
CA LEU A 68 0.33 2.64 3.47
C LEU A 68 1.74 2.27 3.02
N MET A 69 2.11 2.69 1.81
CA MET A 69 3.50 2.60 1.33
C MET A 69 4.43 3.43 2.22
N SER A 70 5.58 2.88 2.57
CA SER A 70 6.57 3.52 3.43
C SER A 70 7.08 4.86 2.88
N ASN A 71 7.30 4.96 1.56
CA ASN A 71 7.70 6.22 0.93
C ASN A 71 6.61 7.31 1.02
N HIS A 72 5.33 6.94 0.96
CA HIS A 72 4.23 7.88 1.18
C HIS A 72 4.11 8.26 2.66
N CYS A 73 4.36 7.30 3.56
CA CYS A 73 4.43 7.55 5.00
C CYS A 73 5.54 8.56 5.33
N GLU A 74 6.74 8.37 4.78
CA GLU A 74 7.88 9.27 4.93
C GLU A 74 7.57 10.67 4.36
N ALA A 75 6.99 10.75 3.16
CA ALA A 75 6.60 12.02 2.55
C ALA A 75 5.58 12.78 3.40
N LEU A 76 4.56 12.10 3.94
CA LEU A 76 3.57 12.67 4.86
C LEU A 76 4.18 13.13 6.20
N ALA A 77 5.30 12.55 6.60
CA ALA A 77 6.06 12.92 7.78
C ALA A 77 7.08 14.05 7.51
N GLY A 78 7.21 14.51 6.26
CA GLY A 78 8.12 15.59 5.87
C GLY A 78 9.55 15.13 5.56
N ALA A 79 9.73 13.87 5.15
CA ALA A 79 11.02 13.38 4.70
C ALA A 79 11.54 14.15 3.47
N PRO A 80 12.85 14.36 3.35
CA PRO A 80 13.44 14.94 2.15
C PRO A 80 13.17 14.04 0.94
N ALA A 81 12.78 14.68 -0.18
CA ALA A 81 12.53 13.98 -1.41
C ALA A 81 13.84 13.47 -2.03
N VAL A 82 13.81 12.24 -2.53
CA VAL A 82 14.89 11.68 -3.34
C VAL A 82 14.38 11.55 -4.76
N ALA A 83 15.14 12.08 -5.72
CA ALA A 83 14.82 11.97 -7.13
C ALA A 83 14.66 10.49 -7.52
N ARG A 84 13.57 10.18 -8.26
CA ARG A 84 13.36 8.83 -8.79
C ARG A 84 14.59 8.45 -9.63
N GLY A 85 15.00 7.18 -9.54
CA GLY A 85 16.04 6.66 -10.40
C GLY A 85 15.68 6.86 -11.87
N ALA A 86 16.70 6.94 -12.71
CA ALA A 86 16.50 6.91 -14.16
C ALA A 86 15.67 5.68 -14.53
N GLY A 87 14.72 5.84 -15.45
CA GLY A 87 13.93 4.72 -15.96
C GLY A 87 14.86 3.62 -16.54
N ARG A 88 14.28 2.42 -16.75
CA ARG A 88 15.03 1.29 -17.32
C ARG A 88 15.79 1.73 -18.60
N GLY A 89 17.10 1.52 -18.65
CA GLY A 89 17.94 1.84 -19.80
C GLY A 89 18.45 3.31 -19.85
N VAL A 90 18.16 4.13 -18.85
CA VAL A 90 18.69 5.51 -18.76
C VAL A 90 19.86 5.56 -17.79
N THR A 91 21.05 5.93 -18.30
CA THR A 91 22.23 6.16 -17.47
C THR A 91 22.23 7.61 -16.96
N LEU A 92 22.33 7.78 -15.64
CA LEU A 92 22.47 9.10 -15.01
C LEU A 92 23.86 9.68 -15.32
N THR A 93 23.93 11.00 -15.50
CA THR A 93 25.23 11.72 -15.53
C THR A 93 25.91 11.65 -14.16
N ALA A 94 27.22 11.90 -14.12
CA ALA A 94 27.97 11.93 -12.86
C ALA A 94 27.42 12.98 -11.88
N GLU A 95 26.97 14.13 -12.37
CA GLU A 95 26.33 15.19 -11.58
C GLU A 95 25.00 14.72 -10.99
N GLN A 96 24.13 14.09 -11.80
CA GLN A 96 22.86 13.53 -11.34
C GLN A 96 23.06 12.39 -10.33
N GLN A 97 24.11 11.59 -10.49
CA GLN A 97 24.46 10.53 -9.52
C GLN A 97 24.91 11.16 -8.19
N ALA A 98 25.77 12.19 -8.21
CA ALA A 98 26.23 12.89 -7.01
C ALA A 98 25.08 13.58 -6.28
N GLU A 99 24.19 14.26 -7.00
CA GLU A 99 22.99 14.88 -6.43
C GLU A 99 22.09 13.84 -5.76
N ARG A 100 21.81 12.73 -6.43
CA ARG A 100 21.02 11.64 -5.89
C ARG A 100 21.65 11.02 -4.64
N GLN A 101 22.97 10.86 -4.63
CA GLN A 101 23.70 10.37 -3.47
C GLN A 101 23.55 11.33 -2.28
N ALA A 102 23.68 12.62 -2.49
CA ALA A 102 23.47 13.64 -1.46
C ALA A 102 22.03 13.60 -0.90
N GLN A 103 21.02 13.47 -1.77
CA GLN A 103 19.62 13.31 -1.36
C GLN A 103 19.41 12.03 -0.54
N GLN A 104 20.04 10.92 -0.92
CA GLN A 104 19.98 9.67 -0.17
C GLN A 104 20.62 9.79 1.22
N GLU A 105 21.73 10.52 1.34
CA GLU A 105 22.38 10.78 2.62
C GLU A 105 21.50 11.65 3.53
N GLN A 106 20.87 12.68 2.98
CA GLN A 106 19.89 13.49 3.72
C GLN A 106 18.71 12.65 4.21
N LEU A 107 18.17 11.76 3.37
CA LEU A 107 17.10 10.85 3.76
C LEU A 107 17.55 9.89 4.87
N ARG A 108 18.77 9.34 4.79
CA ARG A 108 19.33 8.49 5.87
C ARG A 108 19.44 9.23 7.19
N ALA A 109 19.96 10.47 7.17
CA ALA A 109 20.05 11.31 8.36
C ALA A 109 18.67 11.60 8.96
N TRP A 110 17.67 11.89 8.11
CA TRP A 110 16.30 12.12 8.52
C TRP A 110 15.68 10.85 9.13
N ARG A 111 15.89 9.68 8.51
CA ARG A 111 15.44 8.38 9.04
C ARG A 111 16.03 8.09 10.41
N ALA A 112 17.33 8.34 10.59
CA ALA A 112 18.01 8.16 11.86
C ALA A 112 17.48 9.07 12.99
N ALA A 113 16.97 10.26 12.63
CA ALA A 113 16.35 11.20 13.55
C ALA A 113 14.87 10.93 13.79
N SER A 114 14.25 10.04 13.00
CA SER A 114 12.82 9.72 13.12
C SER A 114 12.54 8.91 14.38
N SER A 115 11.36 9.10 14.95
CA SER A 115 10.94 8.45 16.17
C SER A 115 9.52 7.92 16.08
N ALA A 116 9.08 7.17 17.07
CA ALA A 116 7.69 6.74 17.17
C ALA A 116 6.69 7.92 17.13
N ALA A 117 7.07 9.10 17.59
CA ALA A 117 6.22 10.30 17.50
C ALA A 117 5.99 10.74 16.06
N THR A 118 7.00 10.63 15.20
CA THR A 118 6.91 10.92 13.76
C THR A 118 5.78 10.11 13.11
N TRP A 119 5.78 8.82 13.35
CA TRP A 119 4.80 7.89 12.76
C TRP A 119 3.41 8.01 13.38
N LYS A 120 3.33 8.31 14.69
CA LYS A 120 2.05 8.66 15.33
C LYS A 120 1.43 9.92 14.71
N GLY A 121 2.26 10.89 14.28
CA GLY A 121 1.81 12.07 13.55
C GLY A 121 1.17 11.72 12.21
N VAL A 122 1.78 10.82 11.44
CA VAL A 122 1.20 10.33 10.18
C VAL A 122 -0.11 9.57 10.43
N ARG A 123 -0.11 8.63 11.39
CA ARG A 123 -1.35 7.93 11.79
C ARG A 123 -2.48 8.91 12.14
N LYS A 124 -2.14 9.98 12.86
CA LYS A 124 -3.13 10.99 13.24
C LYS A 124 -3.76 11.66 12.03
N LYS A 125 -2.98 11.99 10.99
CA LYS A 125 -3.51 12.59 9.74
C LYS A 125 -4.57 11.70 9.09
N PHE A 126 -4.33 10.39 9.00
CA PHE A 126 -5.31 9.43 8.48
C PHE A 126 -6.54 9.31 9.40
N ASN A 127 -6.34 9.17 10.70
CA ASN A 127 -7.44 9.06 11.67
C ASN A 127 -8.32 10.31 11.69
N ASP A 128 -7.73 11.51 11.61
CA ASP A 128 -8.46 12.77 11.54
C ASP A 128 -9.33 12.86 10.27
N ALA A 129 -8.96 12.15 9.21
CA ALA A 129 -9.73 12.02 7.97
C ALA A 129 -10.73 10.83 7.99
N GLY A 130 -10.80 10.08 9.09
CA GLY A 130 -11.67 8.92 9.23
C GLY A 130 -11.13 7.64 8.57
N ILE A 131 -9.82 7.54 8.35
CA ILE A 131 -9.15 6.41 7.71
C ILE A 131 -8.26 5.70 8.72
N LYS A 132 -8.32 4.36 8.78
CA LYS A 132 -7.42 3.53 9.57
C LYS A 132 -6.28 3.02 8.67
N VAL A 133 -5.03 3.28 9.06
CA VAL A 133 -3.87 2.60 8.47
C VAL A 133 -3.76 1.23 9.12
N THR A 134 -3.98 0.17 8.37
CA THR A 134 -4.01 -1.21 8.88
C THR A 134 -2.75 -2.00 8.55
N ILE A 135 -2.12 -1.70 7.42
CA ILE A 135 -0.92 -2.36 6.94
C ILE A 135 0.12 -1.30 6.54
N LEU A 136 1.37 -1.53 6.87
CA LEU A 136 2.51 -0.77 6.33
C LEU A 136 3.15 -1.59 5.21
N CYS A 137 3.14 -1.08 3.99
CA CYS A 137 3.91 -1.66 2.90
C CYS A 137 5.34 -1.10 2.91
N TYR A 138 6.28 -1.93 3.37
CA TYR A 138 7.70 -1.62 3.43
C TYR A 138 8.49 -2.67 2.66
N ASN A 139 8.79 -2.38 1.39
CA ASN A 139 9.53 -3.31 0.54
C ASN A 139 11.00 -3.37 0.96
N MET A 140 11.44 -4.55 1.37
CA MET A 140 12.78 -4.81 1.85
C MET A 140 13.60 -5.58 0.81
N SER A 141 14.77 -5.09 0.47
CA SER A 141 15.68 -5.70 -0.54
C SER A 141 16.88 -6.35 0.11
N ASP A 142 17.51 -7.30 -0.59
CA ASP A 142 18.72 -8.01 -0.11
C ASP A 142 19.89 -7.05 0.21
N SER A 143 19.92 -5.86 -0.39
CA SER A 143 20.94 -4.84 -0.14
C SER A 143 20.73 -4.04 1.15
N MET A 144 19.57 -4.16 1.81
CA MET A 144 19.29 -3.48 3.07
C MET A 144 20.11 -4.08 4.21
N LYS A 145 20.52 -3.18 5.12
CA LYS A 145 21.17 -3.57 6.38
C LYS A 145 20.12 -3.94 7.42
N ASP A 146 20.58 -4.52 8.53
CA ASP A 146 19.68 -4.90 9.61
C ASP A 146 19.03 -3.68 10.29
N GLU A 147 19.73 -2.53 10.30
CA GLU A 147 19.16 -1.27 10.79
C GLU A 147 18.01 -0.77 9.92
N ASP A 148 18.03 -1.04 8.61
CA ASP A 148 16.92 -0.69 7.70
C ASP A 148 15.70 -1.59 7.97
N ILE A 149 15.91 -2.86 8.32
CA ILE A 149 14.82 -3.76 8.72
C ILE A 149 14.17 -3.24 10.01
N GLU A 150 14.97 -2.99 11.06
CA GLU A 150 14.49 -2.46 12.34
C GLU A 150 13.77 -1.11 12.18
N TYR A 151 14.22 -0.26 11.26
CA TYR A 151 13.55 0.99 10.93
C TYR A 151 12.10 0.76 10.44
N GLY A 152 11.88 -0.24 9.57
CA GLY A 152 10.54 -0.61 9.10
C GLY A 152 9.63 -1.06 10.25
N PHE A 153 10.14 -1.86 11.18
CA PHE A 153 9.39 -2.30 12.37
C PHE A 153 9.11 -1.15 13.33
N SER A 154 10.04 -0.21 13.50
CA SER A 154 9.82 1.02 14.30
C SER A 154 8.72 1.89 13.68
N MET A 155 8.70 2.04 12.35
CA MET A 155 7.64 2.75 11.62
C MET A 155 6.29 2.06 11.84
N ALA A 156 6.22 0.75 11.67
CA ALA A 156 5.01 -0.05 11.88
C ALA A 156 4.46 0.09 13.31
N ALA A 157 5.33 0.02 14.31
CA ALA A 157 4.95 0.20 15.71
C ALA A 157 4.39 1.61 16.00
N GLY A 158 5.01 2.65 15.45
CA GLY A 158 4.53 4.03 15.60
C GLY A 158 3.21 4.29 14.88
N LEU A 159 3.00 3.69 13.71
CA LEU A 159 1.73 3.70 13.00
C LEU A 159 0.67 2.85 13.71
N GLY A 160 1.07 1.83 14.48
CA GLY A 160 0.16 0.92 15.16
C GLY A 160 -0.61 0.04 14.18
N VAL A 161 0.06 -0.43 13.13
CA VAL A 161 -0.52 -1.31 12.10
C VAL A 161 -0.66 -2.76 12.58
N GLU A 162 -1.48 -3.51 11.89
CA GLU A 162 -1.74 -4.94 12.17
C GLU A 162 -0.62 -5.83 11.61
N ALA A 163 0.01 -5.42 10.50
CA ALA A 163 1.11 -6.13 9.85
C ALA A 163 1.98 -5.20 8.99
N ILE A 164 3.16 -5.68 8.62
CA ILE A 164 3.95 -5.16 7.50
C ILE A 164 3.66 -6.04 6.28
N SER A 165 3.43 -5.44 5.11
CA SER A 165 3.52 -6.13 3.83
C SER A 165 4.82 -5.79 3.13
N THR A 166 5.38 -6.74 2.37
CA THR A 166 6.67 -6.54 1.68
C THR A 166 6.78 -7.38 0.42
N SER A 167 7.17 -6.75 -0.70
CA SER A 167 7.70 -7.44 -1.86
C SER A 167 9.18 -7.67 -1.66
N THR A 168 9.61 -8.94 -1.62
CA THR A 168 11.01 -9.28 -1.37
C THR A 168 11.35 -10.69 -1.83
N THR A 169 12.62 -11.05 -1.71
CA THR A 169 13.15 -12.37 -2.02
C THR A 169 13.00 -13.35 -0.85
N LEU A 170 13.06 -14.65 -1.11
CA LEU A 170 13.12 -15.67 -0.05
C LEU A 170 14.38 -15.52 0.83
N THR A 171 15.49 -15.09 0.22
CA THR A 171 16.73 -14.77 0.94
C THR A 171 16.49 -13.68 1.98
N MET A 172 15.84 -12.60 1.60
CA MET A 172 15.53 -11.51 2.52
C MET A 172 14.46 -11.91 3.54
N ALA A 173 13.44 -12.67 3.13
CA ALA A 173 12.42 -13.19 4.04
C ALA A 173 13.02 -13.97 5.21
N LYS A 174 14.07 -14.76 4.96
CA LYS A 174 14.82 -15.49 5.99
C LYS A 174 15.54 -14.56 6.99
N ARG A 175 16.00 -13.38 6.53
CA ARG A 175 16.62 -12.36 7.40
C ARG A 175 15.57 -11.59 8.21
N ILE A 176 14.38 -11.34 7.64
CA ILE A 176 13.28 -10.62 8.29
C ILE A 176 12.66 -11.48 9.40
N ALA A 177 12.56 -12.79 9.23
CA ALA A 177 11.85 -13.70 10.13
C ALA A 177 12.20 -13.56 11.62
N PRO A 178 13.49 -13.56 12.03
CA PRO A 178 13.85 -13.40 13.45
C PRO A 178 13.46 -12.01 13.99
N VAL A 179 13.46 -10.96 13.16
CA VAL A 179 13.06 -9.61 13.55
C VAL A 179 11.53 -9.55 13.74
N ALA A 180 10.77 -10.17 12.84
CA ALA A 180 9.31 -10.30 12.96
C ALA A 180 8.91 -11.06 14.24
N ASP A 181 9.62 -12.14 14.56
CA ASP A 181 9.41 -12.94 15.77
C ASP A 181 9.75 -12.14 17.05
N HIS A 182 10.83 -11.33 17.02
CA HIS A 182 11.22 -10.45 18.13
C HIS A 182 10.15 -9.38 18.39
N HIS A 183 9.70 -8.68 17.36
CA HIS A 183 8.68 -7.64 17.48
C HIS A 183 7.25 -8.18 17.64
N LYS A 184 7.06 -9.50 17.44
CA LYS A 184 5.73 -10.15 17.45
C LYS A 184 4.74 -9.45 16.49
N LEU A 185 5.23 -9.03 15.34
CA LEU A 185 4.46 -8.36 14.31
C LEU A 185 4.43 -9.20 13.04
N LEU A 186 3.25 -9.44 12.51
CA LEU A 186 3.08 -10.19 11.27
C LEU A 186 3.76 -9.47 10.09
N VAL A 187 4.41 -10.26 9.24
CA VAL A 187 4.96 -9.81 7.96
C VAL A 187 4.31 -10.61 6.85
N GLY A 188 3.50 -9.96 6.02
CA GLY A 188 2.86 -10.52 4.85
C GLY A 188 3.75 -10.37 3.63
N TYR A 189 4.27 -11.47 3.12
CA TYR A 189 5.10 -11.48 1.91
C TYR A 189 4.21 -11.42 0.68
N HIS A 190 4.39 -10.36 -0.11
CA HIS A 190 3.64 -10.12 -1.34
C HIS A 190 4.23 -10.94 -2.49
N GLY A 191 3.38 -11.72 -3.14
CA GLY A 191 3.77 -12.55 -4.26
C GLY A 191 3.49 -11.90 -5.61
N HIS A 192 4.33 -12.28 -6.59
CA HIS A 192 4.16 -11.95 -8.00
C HIS A 192 3.99 -13.23 -8.83
N ASP A 193 3.90 -13.10 -10.15
CA ASP A 193 3.81 -14.24 -11.07
C ASP A 193 5.15 -14.65 -11.70
N ALA A 194 6.28 -14.24 -11.13
CA ALA A 194 7.64 -14.57 -11.59
C ALA A 194 8.04 -16.00 -11.19
N THR A 195 7.31 -17.01 -11.67
CA THR A 195 7.44 -18.41 -11.27
C THR A 195 8.74 -19.09 -11.72
N ASN A 196 9.50 -18.47 -12.61
CA ASN A 196 10.79 -18.95 -13.11
C ASN A 196 12.00 -18.50 -12.27
N ASP A 197 11.80 -17.62 -11.28
CA ASP A 197 12.85 -17.20 -10.35
C ASP A 197 12.63 -17.89 -8.99
N PRO A 198 13.52 -18.85 -8.61
CA PRO A 198 13.37 -19.63 -7.37
C PRO A 198 13.52 -18.78 -6.09
N ASN A 199 14.03 -17.54 -6.19
CA ASN A 199 14.18 -16.64 -5.07
C ASN A 199 13.00 -15.66 -4.89
N GLN A 200 11.98 -15.74 -5.76
CA GLN A 200 10.78 -14.92 -5.68
C GLN A 200 9.64 -15.64 -4.96
N THR A 201 8.75 -14.85 -4.35
CA THR A 201 7.49 -15.36 -3.79
C THR A 201 6.48 -15.46 -4.95
N ALA A 202 6.40 -16.62 -5.60
CA ALA A 202 5.59 -16.79 -6.80
C ALA A 202 5.01 -18.21 -6.96
N THR A 203 5.58 -19.23 -6.31
CA THR A 203 5.13 -20.62 -6.41
C THR A 203 4.59 -21.11 -5.06
N LEU A 204 3.78 -22.16 -5.08
CA LEU A 204 3.24 -22.76 -3.84
C LEU A 204 4.37 -23.17 -2.87
N GLU A 205 5.48 -23.68 -3.40
CA GLU A 205 6.67 -24.05 -2.63
C GLU A 205 7.33 -22.81 -1.99
N SER A 206 7.39 -21.69 -2.71
CA SER A 206 7.96 -20.45 -2.19
C SER A 206 7.10 -19.88 -1.06
N TYR A 207 5.77 -19.92 -1.18
CA TYR A 207 4.86 -19.54 -0.09
C TYR A 207 5.01 -20.46 1.12
N ALA A 208 5.06 -21.78 0.93
CA ALA A 208 5.29 -22.72 2.02
C ALA A 208 6.63 -22.47 2.72
N THR A 209 7.67 -22.24 1.94
CA THR A 209 9.03 -21.95 2.45
C THR A 209 9.06 -20.70 3.31
N LEU A 210 8.52 -19.58 2.83
CA LEU A 210 8.54 -18.32 3.60
C LEU A 210 7.70 -18.41 4.88
N MET A 211 6.56 -19.10 4.86
CA MET A 211 5.74 -19.31 6.06
C MET A 211 6.44 -20.17 7.12
N ALA A 212 7.36 -21.04 6.69
CA ALA A 212 8.14 -21.90 7.57
C ALA A 212 9.35 -21.19 8.23
N TYR A 213 9.79 -20.02 7.73
CA TYR A 213 10.95 -19.31 8.29
C TYR A 213 10.70 -18.71 9.68
N GLY A 214 9.46 -18.39 10.06
CA GLY A 214 9.15 -17.81 11.36
C GLY A 214 7.66 -17.84 11.71
N LYS A 215 7.38 -17.70 13.00
CA LYS A 215 6.00 -17.72 13.51
C LYS A 215 5.17 -16.57 12.95
N TYR A 216 5.79 -15.40 12.82
CA TYR A 216 5.13 -14.17 12.37
C TYR A 216 5.25 -13.93 10.86
N ASN A 217 5.74 -14.90 10.11
CA ASN A 217 5.71 -14.89 8.66
C ASN A 217 4.32 -15.30 8.15
N GLY A 218 3.78 -14.49 7.26
CA GLY A 218 2.48 -14.67 6.63
C GLY A 218 2.51 -14.29 5.16
N VAL A 219 1.34 -14.12 4.57
CA VAL A 219 1.18 -13.85 3.14
C VAL A 219 0.31 -12.62 2.94
N ASN A 220 0.81 -11.65 2.18
CA ASN A 220 -0.01 -10.68 1.46
C ASN A 220 -0.31 -11.31 0.10
N LEU A 221 -1.48 -11.93 -0.03
CA LEU A 221 -1.82 -12.64 -1.26
C LEU A 221 -2.37 -11.68 -2.31
N ASP A 222 -1.58 -11.43 -3.36
CA ASP A 222 -2.09 -10.80 -4.57
C ASP A 222 -2.86 -11.85 -5.39
N ILE A 223 -4.19 -11.76 -5.38
CA ILE A 223 -5.04 -12.74 -6.06
C ILE A 223 -4.96 -12.64 -7.58
N GLY A 224 -4.56 -11.47 -8.12
CA GLY A 224 -4.33 -11.27 -9.55
C GLY A 224 -3.06 -11.95 -10.03
N HIS A 225 -1.92 -11.68 -9.40
CA HIS A 225 -0.65 -12.35 -9.71
C HIS A 225 -0.74 -13.87 -9.48
N PHE A 226 -1.43 -14.29 -8.43
CA PHE A 226 -1.64 -15.71 -8.13
C PHE A 226 -2.46 -16.40 -9.24
N THR A 227 -3.47 -15.72 -9.78
CA THR A 227 -4.26 -16.20 -10.93
C THR A 227 -3.44 -16.17 -12.20
N ALA A 228 -2.63 -15.12 -12.43
CA ALA A 228 -1.73 -15.04 -13.59
C ALA A 228 -0.70 -16.18 -13.61
N ALA A 229 -0.24 -16.63 -12.44
CA ALA A 229 0.59 -17.83 -12.27
C ALA A 229 -0.20 -19.15 -12.37
N ASN A 230 -1.48 -19.12 -12.76
CA ASN A 230 -2.37 -20.27 -12.92
C ASN A 230 -2.73 -21.02 -11.63
N TYR A 231 -2.61 -20.39 -10.47
CA TYR A 231 -3.04 -20.99 -9.20
C TYR A 231 -4.48 -20.64 -8.83
N ASP A 232 -5.07 -21.42 -7.91
CA ASP A 232 -6.41 -21.22 -7.38
C ASP A 232 -6.35 -20.42 -6.06
N ALA A 233 -6.66 -19.13 -6.15
CA ALA A 233 -6.64 -18.23 -5.00
C ALA A 233 -7.69 -18.61 -3.94
N VAL A 234 -8.86 -19.13 -4.35
CA VAL A 234 -9.92 -19.53 -3.41
C VAL A 234 -9.49 -20.75 -2.59
N ALA A 235 -8.87 -21.75 -3.24
CA ALA A 235 -8.34 -22.92 -2.55
C ALA A 235 -7.21 -22.55 -1.58
N PHE A 236 -6.26 -21.72 -2.04
CA PHE A 236 -5.13 -21.26 -1.22
C PHE A 236 -5.58 -20.47 0.03
N ILE A 237 -6.56 -19.56 -0.13
CA ILE A 237 -7.11 -18.80 1.01
C ILE A 237 -7.76 -19.74 2.03
N LYS A 238 -8.54 -20.72 1.59
CA LYS A 238 -9.17 -21.71 2.51
C LYS A 238 -8.13 -22.46 3.33
N GLU A 239 -7.05 -22.88 2.70
CA GLU A 239 -5.99 -23.67 3.33
C GLU A 239 -5.13 -22.83 4.28
N HIS A 240 -4.79 -21.60 3.87
CA HIS A 240 -3.79 -20.78 4.54
C HIS A 240 -4.33 -19.52 5.21
N HIS A 241 -5.67 -19.36 5.37
CA HIS A 241 -6.28 -18.13 5.90
C HIS A 241 -5.66 -17.62 7.21
N ALA A 242 -5.22 -18.51 8.09
CA ALA A 242 -4.58 -18.13 9.36
C ALA A 242 -3.19 -17.47 9.20
N LYS A 243 -2.61 -17.53 8.00
CA LYS A 243 -1.32 -16.93 7.65
C LYS A 243 -1.48 -15.72 6.71
N ILE A 244 -2.69 -15.42 6.25
CA ILE A 244 -2.93 -14.27 5.38
C ILE A 244 -3.04 -13.00 6.23
N THR A 245 -2.23 -11.99 5.91
CA THR A 245 -2.27 -10.67 6.54
C THR A 245 -3.28 -9.75 5.87
N ASN A 246 -3.32 -9.80 4.56
CA ASN A 246 -4.22 -9.05 3.67
C ASN A 246 -4.20 -9.65 2.27
N LEU A 247 -5.15 -9.22 1.45
CA LEU A 247 -5.15 -9.51 0.02
C LEU A 247 -4.86 -8.25 -0.77
N HIS A 248 -4.15 -8.37 -1.91
CA HIS A 248 -4.28 -7.41 -2.98
C HIS A 248 -5.36 -7.88 -3.94
N VAL A 249 -6.39 -7.04 -4.08
CA VAL A 249 -7.50 -7.27 -5.02
C VAL A 249 -7.16 -6.57 -6.32
N LYS A 250 -6.83 -7.38 -7.31
CA LYS A 250 -6.38 -6.98 -8.63
C LYS A 250 -6.97 -7.95 -9.65
N ASP A 251 -7.26 -7.51 -10.86
CA ASP A 251 -7.73 -8.38 -11.92
C ASP A 251 -6.67 -8.55 -13.01
N MET A 252 -6.37 -9.79 -13.34
CA MET A 252 -5.36 -10.17 -14.32
C MET A 252 -5.83 -11.33 -15.18
N LYS A 253 -5.24 -11.45 -16.38
CA LYS A 253 -5.38 -12.65 -17.22
C LYS A 253 -4.43 -13.74 -16.76
N ARG A 254 -4.86 -15.00 -16.93
CA ARG A 254 -4.01 -16.19 -16.74
C ARG A 254 -2.79 -16.17 -17.66
N ASP A 255 -1.91 -17.15 -17.47
CA ASP A 255 -0.71 -17.37 -18.30
C ASP A 255 0.21 -16.14 -18.35
N HIS A 256 0.48 -15.53 -17.18
CA HIS A 256 1.27 -14.29 -17.04
C HIS A 256 0.71 -13.13 -17.88
N GLY A 257 -0.63 -13.08 -17.97
CA GLY A 257 -1.32 -12.09 -18.79
C GLY A 257 -1.39 -10.70 -18.17
N THR A 258 -2.03 -9.79 -18.89
CA THR A 258 -2.04 -8.36 -18.51
C THR A 258 -3.00 -8.05 -17.35
N TYR A 259 -2.74 -6.91 -16.68
CA TYR A 259 -3.70 -6.27 -15.78
C TYR A 259 -4.93 -5.81 -16.54
N THR A 260 -6.10 -6.01 -15.97
CA THR A 260 -7.39 -5.65 -16.57
C THR A 260 -8.27 -4.89 -15.59
N PRO A 261 -9.24 -4.09 -16.07
CA PRO A 261 -10.31 -3.59 -15.22
C PRO A 261 -11.06 -4.72 -14.52
N PHE A 262 -11.53 -4.50 -13.30
CA PHE A 262 -12.22 -5.51 -12.51
C PHE A 262 -13.41 -6.13 -13.25
N GLY A 263 -13.47 -7.45 -13.26
CA GLY A 263 -14.46 -8.25 -13.97
C GLY A 263 -14.17 -8.52 -15.45
N GLN A 264 -13.02 -8.04 -15.96
CA GLN A 264 -12.58 -8.30 -17.34
C GLN A 264 -11.42 -9.30 -17.41
N GLY A 265 -10.81 -9.63 -16.28
CA GLY A 265 -9.75 -10.62 -16.14
C GLY A 265 -10.27 -12.03 -15.88
N ASP A 266 -9.38 -12.83 -15.33
CA ASP A 266 -9.64 -14.22 -14.96
C ASP A 266 -9.52 -14.42 -13.44
N THR A 267 -9.21 -13.35 -12.68
CA THR A 267 -9.08 -13.39 -11.23
C THR A 267 -10.46 -13.64 -10.60
N PRO A 268 -10.62 -14.64 -9.72
CA PRO A 268 -11.89 -14.98 -9.13
C PRO A 268 -12.30 -14.01 -8.00
N ILE A 269 -12.28 -12.68 -8.27
CA ILE A 269 -12.53 -11.63 -7.26
C ILE A 269 -13.83 -11.89 -6.53
N LYS A 270 -14.93 -12.15 -7.26
CA LYS A 270 -16.23 -12.45 -6.64
C LYS A 270 -16.15 -13.68 -5.75
N GLY A 271 -15.53 -14.76 -6.20
CA GLY A 271 -15.39 -16.00 -5.43
C GLY A 271 -14.59 -15.79 -4.14
N VAL A 272 -13.50 -15.02 -4.22
CA VAL A 272 -12.68 -14.65 -3.06
C VAL A 272 -13.47 -13.80 -2.07
N LEU A 273 -14.12 -12.73 -2.51
CA LEU A 273 -14.89 -11.85 -1.61
C LEU A 273 -16.07 -12.57 -0.97
N GLN A 274 -16.77 -13.44 -1.70
CA GLN A 274 -17.84 -14.30 -1.15
C GLN A 274 -17.28 -15.30 -0.14
N LEU A 275 -16.06 -15.82 -0.34
CA LEU A 275 -15.39 -16.67 0.64
C LEU A 275 -15.12 -15.90 1.94
N LEU A 276 -14.55 -14.69 1.85
CA LEU A 276 -14.28 -13.84 3.02
C LEU A 276 -15.59 -13.57 3.80
N LYS A 277 -16.68 -13.25 3.09
CA LYS A 277 -18.01 -13.03 3.68
C LYS A 277 -18.52 -14.27 4.42
N LYS A 278 -18.46 -15.42 3.75
CA LYS A 278 -19.00 -16.69 4.26
C LYS A 278 -18.24 -17.16 5.50
N GLU A 279 -16.93 -17.19 5.43
CA GLU A 279 -16.05 -17.71 6.48
C GLU A 279 -15.73 -16.67 7.55
N LYS A 280 -16.14 -15.40 7.34
CA LYS A 280 -15.90 -14.25 8.23
C LYS A 280 -14.42 -14.00 8.50
N TYR A 281 -13.58 -14.18 7.48
CA TYR A 281 -12.17 -13.83 7.60
C TYR A 281 -12.00 -12.33 7.77
N ASP A 282 -11.15 -11.91 8.74
CA ASP A 282 -11.04 -10.50 9.16
C ASP A 282 -9.80 -9.78 8.60
N PHE A 283 -9.07 -10.38 7.67
CA PHE A 283 -8.02 -9.66 6.95
C PHE A 283 -8.62 -8.84 5.80
N PRO A 284 -8.06 -7.61 5.51
CA PRO A 284 -8.62 -6.73 4.49
C PRO A 284 -8.30 -7.20 3.07
N GLY A 285 -9.22 -6.93 2.14
CA GLY A 285 -8.93 -6.92 0.71
C GLY A 285 -8.61 -5.49 0.27
N ASN A 286 -7.34 -5.24 -0.04
CA ASN A 286 -6.87 -3.94 -0.49
C ASN A 286 -6.87 -3.87 -2.01
N ILE A 287 -7.64 -2.94 -2.57
CA ILE A 287 -7.66 -2.67 -4.01
C ILE A 287 -6.27 -2.20 -4.44
N GLU A 288 -5.71 -2.87 -5.46
CA GLU A 288 -4.50 -2.43 -6.14
C GLU A 288 -4.78 -2.19 -7.61
N LEU A 289 -4.79 -0.90 -8.01
CA LEU A 289 -5.10 -0.48 -9.36
C LEU A 289 -3.81 -0.31 -10.17
N GLU A 290 -3.58 -1.20 -11.12
CA GLU A 290 -2.40 -1.18 -12.00
C GLU A 290 -2.73 -1.23 -13.49
N TYR A 291 -3.98 -1.51 -13.88
CA TYR A 291 -4.35 -1.49 -15.28
C TYR A 291 -4.32 -0.08 -15.87
N ARG A 292 -4.13 -0.01 -17.17
CA ARG A 292 -4.20 1.25 -17.92
C ARG A 292 -5.67 1.60 -18.16
N PHE A 293 -6.12 2.69 -17.60
CA PHE A 293 -7.47 3.18 -17.81
C PHE A 293 -7.56 4.15 -19.02
N PRO A 294 -8.76 4.34 -19.61
CA PRO A 294 -8.99 5.19 -20.77
C PRO A 294 -8.58 6.65 -20.51
N PRO A 295 -8.16 7.40 -21.56
CA PRO A 295 -7.79 8.81 -21.42
C PRO A 295 -8.89 9.72 -20.86
N GLU A 296 -10.15 9.37 -21.08
CA GLU A 296 -11.34 10.08 -20.58
C GLU A 296 -11.66 9.79 -19.11
N SER A 297 -11.00 8.80 -18.51
CA SER A 297 -11.15 8.45 -17.10
C SER A 297 -9.99 8.98 -16.25
N ASN A 298 -10.13 8.91 -14.95
CA ASN A 298 -9.11 9.30 -14.00
C ASN A 298 -9.01 8.32 -12.82
N LEU A 299 -7.94 8.45 -12.06
CA LEU A 299 -7.65 7.54 -10.94
C LEU A 299 -8.80 7.42 -9.94
N ILE A 300 -9.45 8.54 -9.58
CA ILE A 300 -10.52 8.53 -8.58
C ILE A 300 -11.76 7.81 -9.12
N ALA A 301 -12.12 8.05 -10.37
CA ALA A 301 -13.24 7.39 -11.03
C ALA A 301 -13.00 5.87 -11.12
N GLU A 302 -11.80 5.46 -11.53
CA GLU A 302 -11.44 4.05 -11.62
C GLU A 302 -11.42 3.35 -10.25
N MET A 303 -10.88 3.99 -9.22
CA MET A 303 -10.91 3.45 -7.87
C MET A 303 -12.34 3.32 -7.31
N LYS A 304 -13.24 4.28 -7.61
CA LYS A 304 -14.67 4.16 -7.29
C LYS A 304 -15.30 2.98 -8.02
N THR A 305 -14.98 2.79 -9.30
CA THR A 305 -15.46 1.64 -10.09
C THR A 305 -14.99 0.31 -9.49
N CYS A 306 -13.71 0.21 -9.08
CA CYS A 306 -13.19 -0.99 -8.42
C CYS A 306 -13.88 -1.25 -7.07
N LEU A 307 -14.11 -0.20 -6.26
CA LEU A 307 -14.79 -0.31 -4.99
C LEU A 307 -16.26 -0.75 -5.18
N ASP A 308 -16.96 -0.19 -6.16
CA ASP A 308 -18.35 -0.56 -6.46
C ASP A 308 -18.45 -1.98 -7.02
N TYR A 309 -17.47 -2.43 -7.80
CA TYR A 309 -17.37 -3.84 -8.20
C TYR A 309 -17.25 -4.76 -6.98
N CYS A 310 -16.40 -4.44 -6.02
CA CYS A 310 -16.26 -5.21 -4.78
C CYS A 310 -17.58 -5.24 -3.98
N LYS A 311 -18.27 -4.11 -3.84
CA LYS A 311 -19.59 -4.03 -3.18
C LYS A 311 -20.61 -4.92 -3.87
N ASN A 312 -20.70 -4.87 -5.20
CA ASN A 312 -21.61 -5.68 -6.01
C ASN A 312 -21.29 -7.18 -5.88
N CYS A 313 -20.01 -7.55 -5.75
CA CYS A 313 -19.62 -8.94 -5.47
C CYS A 313 -20.09 -9.43 -4.10
N LEU A 314 -20.25 -8.51 -3.13
CA LEU A 314 -20.65 -8.81 -1.75
C LEU A 314 -22.16 -8.71 -1.50
N ALA A 315 -22.89 -8.04 -2.39
CA ALA A 315 -24.34 -7.97 -2.32
C ALA A 315 -24.96 -9.36 -2.54
#